data_bd18d6480596738d2748f33e636a662e
#
_entry.id   bd18d6480596738d2748f33e636a662e
#
_cell.length_a   1.000
_cell.length_b   1.000
_cell.length_c   1.000
_cell.angle_alpha   90.00
_cell.angle_beta   90.00
_cell.angle_gamma   90.00
#
_symmetry.space_group_name_H-M   'P 1'
#
loop_
_entity.id
_entity.type
_entity.pdbx_description
1 polymer ?
#
loop_
_entity_poly.entity_id
_entity_poly.type
_entity_poly.pdbx_seq_one_letter_code
_entity_poly.pdbx_strand_id
1 'polypeptide(L)'
;MTDNFFGKTLAVRKIDAIPGMLEFDIPVHGDNRGWFKENFQKEKMVPLGFPESFFAEGKLQNNVSFSRKNVLRGLHAEPWDKYISVADNGKVLGSWVDLREGETFGNVYQTEIDASKGIFVPRGVANGF
;
A
#
# COMPACT_ATOMS: atom_id res chain seq x y z
N MET A 1 17.55 9.62 -15.80
CA MET A 1 17.11 8.53 -14.90
C MET A 1 15.79 7.97 -15.40
N THR A 2 15.72 6.69 -15.48
CA THR A 2 14.51 6.01 -15.94
C THR A 2 13.71 5.57 -14.71
N ASP A 3 12.51 6.10 -14.60
CA ASP A 3 11.59 5.66 -13.56
C ASP A 3 10.93 4.35 -13.99
N ASN A 4 11.13 3.30 -13.21
CA ASN A 4 10.64 1.95 -13.54
C ASN A 4 9.16 1.77 -13.25
N PHE A 5 8.47 2.81 -12.80
CA PHE A 5 7.07 2.68 -12.43
C PHE A 5 6.11 2.96 -13.60
N PHE A 6 6.58 3.42 -14.75
CA PHE A 6 5.71 3.64 -15.91
C PHE A 6 5.38 2.33 -16.63
N GLY A 7 4.24 2.30 -17.29
CA GLY A 7 3.84 1.20 -18.18
C GLY A 7 3.31 -0.05 -17.49
N LYS A 8 3.08 -0.02 -16.20
CA LYS A 8 2.48 -1.16 -15.50
C LYS A 8 0.97 -1.23 -15.75
N THR A 9 0.44 -2.44 -15.67
CA THR A 9 -1.00 -2.71 -15.70
C THR A 9 -1.48 -2.90 -14.27
N LEU A 10 -2.70 -2.49 -13.97
CA LEU A 10 -3.31 -2.74 -12.67
C LEU A 10 -3.34 -4.24 -12.40
N ALA A 11 -2.72 -4.66 -11.31
CA ALA A 11 -2.58 -6.05 -10.92
C ALA A 11 -2.46 -6.15 -9.40
N VAL A 12 -2.67 -7.34 -8.86
CA VAL A 12 -2.60 -7.59 -7.42
C VAL A 12 -1.76 -8.82 -7.13
N ARG A 13 -0.99 -8.76 -6.05
CA ARG A 13 -0.28 -9.90 -5.47
C ARG A 13 -0.70 -10.09 -4.02
N LYS A 14 -0.98 -11.32 -3.64
CA LYS A 14 -1.16 -11.69 -2.23
C LYS A 14 0.21 -11.85 -1.59
N ILE A 15 0.33 -11.40 -0.35
CA ILE A 15 1.57 -11.52 0.43
C ILE A 15 1.43 -12.76 1.31
N ASP A 16 2.09 -13.84 0.94
CA ASP A 16 1.93 -15.14 1.62
C ASP A 16 2.36 -15.08 3.09
N ALA A 17 3.40 -14.30 3.40
CA ALA A 17 3.91 -14.19 4.78
C ALA A 17 2.89 -13.58 5.73
N ILE A 18 2.02 -12.68 5.25
CA ILE A 18 1.04 -11.97 6.06
C ILE A 18 -0.32 -12.06 5.34
N PRO A 19 -1.12 -13.09 5.66
CA PRO A 19 -2.40 -13.29 4.99
C PRO A 19 -3.32 -12.07 5.08
N GLY A 20 -3.94 -11.74 3.97
CA GLY A 20 -4.81 -10.57 3.85
C GLY A 20 -4.10 -9.30 3.37
N MET A 21 -2.78 -9.22 3.45
CA MET A 21 -2.05 -8.14 2.79
C MET A 21 -2.08 -8.30 1.28
N LEU A 22 -2.25 -7.17 0.60
CA LEU A 22 -2.26 -7.13 -0.87
C LEU A 22 -1.31 -6.06 -1.36
N GLU A 23 -0.58 -6.39 -2.42
CA GLU A 23 0.28 -5.44 -3.11
C GLU A 23 -0.26 -5.22 -4.51
N PHE A 24 -0.61 -3.97 -4.83
CA PHE A 24 -1.14 -3.59 -6.13
C PHE A 24 -0.06 -2.93 -6.97
N ASP A 25 -0.01 -3.28 -8.25
CA ASP A 25 0.63 -2.45 -9.26
C ASP A 25 -0.37 -1.43 -9.74
N ILE A 26 -0.01 -0.16 -9.70
CA ILE A 26 -0.86 0.96 -10.10
C ILE A 26 -0.31 1.52 -11.39
N PRO A 27 -1.12 1.58 -12.47
CA PRO A 27 -0.69 2.23 -13.70
C PRO A 27 -0.36 3.71 -13.47
N VAL A 28 0.81 4.12 -13.94
CA VAL A 28 1.23 5.52 -13.92
C VAL A 28 1.42 5.96 -15.36
N HIS A 29 0.74 7.02 -15.76
CA HIS A 29 0.73 7.52 -17.12
C HIS A 29 1.57 8.79 -17.19
N GLY A 30 2.69 8.74 -17.91
CA GLY A 30 3.61 9.86 -18.07
C GLY A 30 3.48 10.54 -19.41
N ASP A 31 3.71 11.86 -19.44
CA ASP A 31 3.87 12.66 -20.64
C ASP A 31 4.85 13.80 -20.37
N ASN A 32 4.94 14.76 -21.31
CA ASN A 32 5.89 15.87 -21.16
C ASN A 32 5.54 16.87 -20.04
N ARG A 33 4.38 16.73 -19.40
CA ARG A 33 3.96 17.59 -18.27
C ARG A 33 4.26 16.95 -16.92
N GLY A 34 4.54 15.62 -16.88
CA GLY A 34 4.72 14.85 -15.68
C GLY A 34 3.97 13.53 -15.77
N TRP A 35 3.27 13.14 -14.71
CA TRP A 35 2.52 11.88 -14.71
C TRP A 35 1.20 12.02 -13.95
N PHE A 36 0.31 11.07 -14.25
CA PHE A 36 -0.99 10.91 -13.62
C PHE A 36 -1.21 9.45 -13.26
N LYS A 37 -1.87 9.21 -12.13
CA LYS A 37 -2.35 7.87 -11.77
C LYS A 37 -3.72 7.95 -11.10
N GLU A 38 -4.53 6.92 -11.32
CA GLU A 38 -5.66 6.64 -10.46
C GLU A 38 -5.13 5.93 -9.22
N ASN A 39 -4.89 6.66 -8.15
CA ASN A 39 -4.28 6.10 -6.95
C ASN A 39 -5.12 5.03 -6.29
N PHE A 40 -6.44 5.17 -6.38
CA PHE A 40 -7.40 4.22 -5.85
C PHE A 40 -8.70 4.31 -6.66
N GLN A 41 -9.22 3.14 -7.06
CA GLN A 41 -10.46 3.06 -7.81
C GLN A 41 -11.22 1.80 -7.38
N LYS A 42 -12.29 2.00 -6.61
CA LYS A 42 -13.04 0.90 -6.00
C LYS A 42 -13.51 -0.14 -7.02
N GLU A 43 -14.12 0.32 -8.11
CA GLU A 43 -14.72 -0.56 -9.11
C GLU A 43 -13.69 -1.43 -9.83
N LYS A 44 -12.44 -1.00 -9.86
CA LYS A 44 -11.35 -1.75 -10.49
C LYS A 44 -10.60 -2.63 -9.49
N MET A 45 -10.49 -2.20 -8.23
CA MET A 45 -9.65 -2.88 -7.24
C MET A 45 -10.40 -3.95 -6.46
N VAL A 46 -11.68 -3.77 -6.19
CA VAL A 46 -12.49 -4.78 -5.50
C VAL A 46 -12.55 -6.10 -6.29
N PRO A 47 -12.77 -6.10 -7.61
CA PRO A 47 -12.70 -7.35 -8.38
C PRO A 47 -11.36 -8.07 -8.33
N LEU A 48 -10.27 -7.35 -8.02
CA LEU A 48 -8.94 -7.95 -7.86
C LEU A 48 -8.68 -8.46 -6.44
N GLY A 49 -9.59 -8.22 -5.51
CA GLY A 49 -9.47 -8.73 -4.15
C GLY A 49 -9.41 -7.67 -3.05
N PHE A 50 -9.47 -6.38 -3.39
CA PHE A 50 -9.55 -5.33 -2.36
C PHE A 50 -10.82 -5.55 -1.54
N PRO A 51 -10.73 -5.65 -0.19
CA PRO A 51 -11.89 -6.03 0.61
C PRO A 51 -12.99 -4.97 0.58
N GLU A 52 -14.21 -5.38 0.25
CA GLU A 52 -15.37 -4.50 0.28
C GLU A 52 -15.70 -4.01 1.70
N SER A 53 -15.36 -4.80 2.71
CA SER A 53 -15.51 -4.43 4.11
C SER A 53 -14.77 -3.14 4.48
N PHE A 54 -13.75 -2.76 3.72
CA PHE A 54 -13.03 -1.49 3.91
C PHE A 54 -13.99 -0.29 3.85
N PHE A 55 -15.06 -0.39 3.08
CA PHE A 55 -16.02 0.69 2.87
C PHE A 55 -17.26 0.59 3.77
N ALA A 56 -17.40 -0.52 4.48
CA ALA A 56 -18.65 -0.84 5.20
C ALA A 56 -18.84 -0.08 6.50
N GLU A 57 -17.77 0.43 7.10
CA GLU A 57 -17.80 1.07 8.42
C GLU A 57 -18.19 2.55 8.37
N GLY A 58 -18.49 3.08 7.20
CA GLY A 58 -19.03 4.42 7.02
C GLY A 58 -18.08 5.58 7.28
N LYS A 59 -16.85 5.31 7.73
CA LYS A 59 -15.84 6.35 7.96
C LYS A 59 -14.59 6.05 7.16
N LEU A 60 -14.28 6.93 6.24
CA LEU A 60 -13.04 6.89 5.48
C LEU A 60 -12.23 8.14 5.84
N GLN A 61 -10.93 7.95 6.06
CA GLN A 61 -10.03 9.03 6.35
C GLN A 61 -8.80 8.89 5.46
N ASN A 62 -8.43 9.98 4.82
CA ASN A 62 -7.23 10.04 4.00
C ASN A 62 -6.24 11.00 4.64
N ASN A 63 -5.05 10.51 4.97
CA ASN A 63 -3.99 11.30 5.55
C ASN A 63 -2.81 11.33 4.58
N VAL A 64 -2.15 12.46 4.51
CA VAL A 64 -0.90 12.61 3.74
C VAL A 64 0.18 13.05 4.70
N SER A 65 1.32 12.37 4.68
CA SER A 65 2.48 12.76 5.47
C SER A 65 3.70 12.93 4.57
N PHE A 66 4.53 13.87 4.91
CA PHE A 66 5.83 14.07 4.31
C PHE A 66 6.91 13.70 5.31
N SER A 67 7.91 12.92 4.87
CA SER A 67 9.05 12.55 5.70
C SER A 67 10.34 12.92 5.00
N ARG A 68 11.25 13.50 5.77
CA ARG A 68 12.61 13.75 5.28
C ARG A 68 13.34 12.42 5.15
N LYS A 69 14.40 12.41 4.35
CA LYS A 69 15.24 11.24 4.18
C LYS A 69 15.71 10.70 5.54
N ASN A 70 15.74 9.39 5.67
CA ASN A 70 16.18 8.65 6.87
C ASN A 70 15.28 8.79 8.09
N VAL A 71 14.06 9.32 7.93
CA VAL A 71 13.05 9.32 8.99
C VAL A 71 12.28 8.01 8.94
N LEU A 72 12.13 7.36 10.08
CA LEU A 72 11.28 6.20 10.27
C LEU A 72 10.02 6.61 11.02
N ARG A 73 8.85 6.24 10.46
CA ARG A 73 7.55 6.34 11.14
C ARG A 73 7.05 4.94 11.43
N GLY A 74 6.75 4.67 12.68
CA GLY A 74 6.22 3.37 13.10
C GLY A 74 7.13 2.62 14.05
N LEU A 75 6.96 1.28 14.20
CA LEU A 75 5.80 0.58 13.62
C LEU A 75 4.55 0.85 14.44
N HIS A 76 3.41 0.99 13.76
CA HIS A 76 2.10 1.19 14.40
C HIS A 76 1.14 0.08 13.95
N ALA A 77 0.38 -0.47 14.88
CA ALA A 77 -0.73 -1.36 14.60
C ALA A 77 -2.04 -0.66 14.98
N GLU A 78 -2.96 -0.59 14.04
CA GLU A 78 -4.22 0.13 14.21
C GLU A 78 -5.39 -0.85 14.19
N PRO A 79 -6.51 -0.52 14.83
CA PRO A 79 -7.70 -1.38 14.80
C PRO A 79 -8.55 -1.17 13.54
N TRP A 80 -7.95 -0.72 12.45
CA TRP A 80 -8.60 -0.51 11.16
C TRP A 80 -7.68 -0.92 10.02
N ASP A 81 -8.30 -1.17 8.87
CA ASP A 81 -7.57 -1.49 7.65
C ASP A 81 -7.00 -0.21 7.03
N LYS A 82 -5.91 -0.36 6.27
CA LYS A 82 -5.23 0.76 5.63
C LYS A 82 -4.93 0.46 4.17
N TYR A 83 -4.92 1.49 3.36
CA TYR A 83 -4.34 1.46 2.03
C TYR A 83 -3.24 2.53 1.96
N ILE A 84 -2.04 2.11 1.61
CA ILE A 84 -0.83 2.96 1.62
C ILE A 84 -0.31 3.11 0.20
N SER A 85 0.00 4.33 -0.19
CA SER A 85 0.60 4.62 -1.50
C SER A 85 1.52 5.83 -1.41
N VAL A 86 2.32 6.03 -2.45
CA VAL A 86 3.25 7.16 -2.56
C VAL A 86 2.71 8.13 -3.61
N ALA A 87 2.66 9.41 -3.28
CA ALA A 87 2.02 10.45 -4.08
C ALA A 87 3.03 11.37 -4.80
N ASP A 88 4.29 10.99 -4.89
CA ASP A 88 5.31 11.75 -5.60
C ASP A 88 6.30 10.84 -6.33
N ASN A 89 7.42 11.38 -6.78
CA ASN A 89 8.46 10.62 -7.48
C ASN A 89 9.40 9.86 -6.53
N GLY A 90 9.23 10.01 -5.24
CA GLY A 90 10.06 9.33 -4.25
C GLY A 90 9.67 7.88 -4.06
N LYS A 91 10.37 7.25 -3.15
CA LYS A 91 10.05 5.90 -2.72
C LYS A 91 10.38 5.75 -1.24
N VAL A 92 9.66 4.85 -0.60
CA VAL A 92 9.86 4.51 0.81
C VAL A 92 10.03 3.01 0.96
N LEU A 93 10.79 2.59 1.97
CA LEU A 93 10.85 1.20 2.37
C LEU A 93 9.76 0.95 3.39
N GLY A 94 8.75 0.19 3.01
CA GLY A 94 7.69 -0.23 3.92
C GLY A 94 8.04 -1.52 4.63
N SER A 95 7.65 -1.61 5.89
CA SER A 95 7.86 -2.79 6.72
C SER A 95 6.59 -3.13 7.48
N TRP A 96 6.25 -4.41 7.53
CA TRP A 96 5.05 -4.91 8.18
C TRP A 96 5.36 -6.12 9.03
N VAL A 97 4.66 -6.22 10.17
CA VAL A 97 4.75 -7.36 11.09
C VAL A 97 3.34 -7.79 11.43
N ASP A 98 3.05 -9.07 11.25
CA ASP A 98 1.74 -9.63 11.63
C ASP A 98 1.67 -9.79 13.15
N LEU A 99 0.79 -9.06 13.79
CA LEU A 99 0.56 -9.13 15.23
C LEU A 99 -0.75 -9.86 15.59
N ARG A 100 -1.42 -10.44 14.59
CA ARG A 100 -2.64 -11.21 14.83
C ARG A 100 -2.29 -12.58 15.40
N GLU A 101 -3.13 -13.08 16.32
CA GLU A 101 -2.98 -14.43 16.85
C GLU A 101 -3.07 -15.47 15.74
N GLY A 102 -2.23 -16.50 15.80
CA GLY A 102 -2.22 -17.59 14.85
C GLY A 102 -0.83 -17.93 14.34
N GLU A 103 -0.79 -18.74 13.29
CA GLU A 103 0.45 -19.32 12.76
C GLU A 103 1.39 -18.27 12.13
N THR A 104 0.83 -17.15 11.67
CA THR A 104 1.64 -16.11 11.02
C THR A 104 2.06 -14.97 11.95
N PHE A 105 1.75 -15.09 13.24
CA PHE A 105 2.18 -14.11 14.23
C PHE A 105 3.70 -13.90 14.17
N GLY A 106 4.12 -12.65 14.07
CA GLY A 106 5.53 -12.28 14.01
C GLY A 106 6.15 -12.35 12.61
N ASN A 107 5.42 -12.81 11.61
CA ASN A 107 5.92 -12.80 10.24
C ASN A 107 6.12 -11.37 9.76
N VAL A 108 7.18 -11.16 8.97
CA VAL A 108 7.62 -9.85 8.49
C VAL A 108 7.57 -9.82 6.97
N TYR A 109 7.15 -8.69 6.43
CA TYR A 109 7.26 -8.40 5.01
C TYR A 109 7.82 -7.00 4.82
N GLN A 110 8.73 -6.84 3.86
CA GLN A 110 9.29 -5.55 3.48
C GLN A 110 9.28 -5.40 1.97
N THR A 111 8.99 -4.19 1.51
CA THR A 111 9.11 -3.86 0.08
C THR A 111 9.28 -2.35 -0.09
N GLU A 112 9.94 -1.95 -1.17
CA GLU A 112 9.94 -0.56 -1.57
C GLU A 112 8.59 -0.20 -2.19
N ILE A 113 8.09 0.99 -1.86
CA ILE A 113 6.85 1.55 -2.41
C ILE A 113 7.22 2.82 -3.17
N ASP A 114 6.90 2.84 -4.46
CA ASP A 114 7.00 4.02 -5.31
C ASP A 114 5.60 4.40 -5.82
N ALA A 115 5.54 5.36 -6.76
CA ALA A 115 4.25 5.83 -7.29
C ALA A 115 3.41 4.72 -7.96
N SER A 116 4.03 3.62 -8.39
CA SER A 116 3.36 2.52 -9.08
C SER A 116 2.86 1.41 -8.16
N LYS A 117 2.90 1.60 -6.85
CA LYS A 117 2.57 0.54 -5.90
C LYS A 117 1.61 1.04 -4.83
N GLY A 118 0.62 0.21 -4.49
CA GLY A 118 -0.26 0.43 -3.35
C GLY A 118 -0.32 -0.82 -2.50
N ILE A 119 -0.41 -0.65 -1.19
CA ILE A 119 -0.40 -1.76 -0.24
C ILE A 119 -1.68 -1.71 0.60
N PHE A 120 -2.46 -2.78 0.57
CA PHE A 120 -3.54 -2.98 1.51
C PHE A 120 -3.02 -3.69 2.75
N VAL A 121 -3.26 -3.12 3.92
CA VAL A 121 -2.82 -3.66 5.21
C VAL A 121 -4.05 -3.93 6.06
N PRO A 122 -4.33 -5.19 6.41
CA PRO A 122 -5.45 -5.50 7.30
C PRO A 122 -5.16 -5.04 8.73
N ARG A 123 -6.23 -4.79 9.47
CA ARG A 123 -6.13 -4.46 10.90
C ARG A 123 -5.34 -5.53 11.66
N GLY A 124 -4.59 -5.14 12.67
CA GLY A 124 -3.77 -6.04 13.46
C GLY A 124 -2.39 -6.32 12.88
N VAL A 125 -2.09 -5.79 11.70
CA VAL A 125 -0.74 -5.83 11.11
C VAL A 125 -0.07 -4.49 11.36
N ALA A 126 1.09 -4.50 12.01
CA ALA A 126 1.87 -3.30 12.25
C ALA A 126 2.55 -2.85 10.95
N ASN A 127 2.59 -1.55 10.72
CA ASN A 127 3.24 -0.98 9.55
C ASN A 127 4.18 0.17 9.93
N GLY A 128 5.22 0.33 9.13
CA GLY A 128 6.16 1.43 9.24
C GLY A 128 6.87 1.73 7.91
N PHE A 129 7.33 2.93 7.78
CA PHE A 129 8.10 3.36 6.61
C PHE A 129 8.92 4.60 6.91
#